data_7b03505ee0330efbf8657a9a1eff7c30
#
_entry.id   7b03505ee0330efbf8657a9a1eff7c30
#
_cell.length_a   1.000
_cell.length_b   1.000
_cell.length_c   1.000
_cell.angle_alpha   90.00
_cell.angle_beta   90.00
_cell.angle_gamma   90.00
#
_symmetry.space_group_name_H-M   'P 1'
#
loop_
_entity.id
_entity.type
_entity.pdbx_description
1 polymer ?
#
loop_
_entity_poly.entity_id
_entity_poly.type
_entity_poly.pdbx_seq_one_letter_code
_entity_poly.pdbx_strand_id
1 'polypeptide(L)'
;MDEQVTAWIEDGRLGANARVIRLEDGFLRSAGLGAGLVRPLSWVVDSVGIYYDARRESALERMLREGVFSDELVYRARRLIDRIIGLDLTKYNVGTGEWRRSAAGKEVVLVVGQVESDASLAFGSPTVRSNLELVRRVRAMRPSAWVVYKPHPDVAAGLRR
;
A
#
# COMPACT_ATOMS: atom_id res chain seq x y z
N MET A 1 -17.15 -5.31 11.36
CA MET A 1 -17.98 -4.96 10.20
C MET A 1 -17.77 -3.46 10.00
N ASP A 2 -17.79 -2.96 8.78
CA ASP A 2 -17.69 -1.54 8.49
C ASP A 2 -18.94 -0.86 9.06
N GLU A 3 -18.79 0.25 9.81
CA GLU A 3 -19.91 0.93 10.47
C GLU A 3 -21.01 1.34 9.48
N GLN A 4 -20.62 1.77 8.28
CA GLN A 4 -21.54 2.13 7.22
C GLN A 4 -22.32 0.91 6.69
N VAL A 5 -21.67 -0.22 6.55
CA VAL A 5 -22.34 -1.48 6.13
C VAL A 5 -23.29 -1.96 7.21
N THR A 6 -22.89 -1.84 8.48
CA THR A 6 -23.77 -2.17 9.62
C THR A 6 -25.03 -1.30 9.58
N ALA A 7 -24.86 0.00 9.42
CA ALA A 7 -25.98 0.94 9.29
C ALA A 7 -26.90 0.59 8.11
N TRP A 8 -26.33 0.21 6.96
CA TRP A 8 -27.16 -0.18 5.79
C TRP A 8 -27.94 -1.49 6.00
N ILE A 9 -27.42 -2.41 6.81
CA ILE A 9 -28.15 -3.63 7.20
C ILE A 9 -29.30 -3.26 8.17
N GLU A 10 -29.00 -2.44 9.16
CA GLU A 10 -29.97 -1.94 10.14
C GLU A 10 -31.10 -1.14 9.49
N ASP A 11 -30.76 -0.30 8.51
CA ASP A 11 -31.71 0.50 7.71
C ASP A 11 -32.47 -0.34 6.64
N GLY A 12 -32.22 -1.64 6.55
CA GLY A 12 -32.84 -2.52 5.57
C GLY A 12 -32.40 -2.29 4.11
N ARG A 13 -31.36 -1.49 3.88
CA ARG A 13 -30.77 -1.27 2.54
C ARG A 13 -29.98 -2.48 2.04
N LEU A 14 -29.48 -3.30 2.96
CA LEU A 14 -28.82 -4.58 2.69
C LEU A 14 -29.53 -5.68 3.50
N GLY A 15 -29.65 -6.86 2.89
CA GLY A 15 -30.19 -8.03 3.61
C GLY A 15 -29.28 -8.43 4.78
N ALA A 16 -29.85 -9.04 5.82
CA ALA A 16 -29.13 -9.49 7.01
C ALA A 16 -27.95 -10.45 6.71
N ASN A 17 -28.00 -11.14 5.57
CA ASN A 17 -26.95 -12.05 5.11
C ASN A 17 -26.01 -11.42 4.06
N ALA A 18 -25.99 -10.10 3.93
CA ALA A 18 -25.12 -9.41 2.99
C ALA A 18 -23.65 -9.74 3.24
N ARG A 19 -22.93 -10.13 2.19
CA ARG A 19 -21.49 -10.36 2.24
C ARG A 19 -20.75 -9.10 1.80
N VAL A 20 -19.83 -8.63 2.64
CA VAL A 20 -18.96 -7.50 2.32
C VAL A 20 -17.69 -8.04 1.66
N ILE A 21 -17.42 -7.59 0.46
CA ILE A 21 -16.17 -7.84 -0.26
C ILE A 21 -15.49 -6.49 -0.44
N ARG A 22 -14.22 -6.40 -0.06
CA ARG A 22 -13.40 -5.22 -0.23
C ARG A 22 -12.53 -5.39 -1.46
N LEU A 23 -12.45 -4.32 -2.23
CA LEU A 23 -11.62 -4.26 -3.44
C LEU A 23 -10.59 -3.15 -3.25
N GLU A 24 -9.36 -3.44 -3.64
CA GLU A 24 -8.26 -2.50 -3.66
C GLU A 24 -7.41 -2.71 -4.92
N ASP A 25 -6.68 -1.69 -5.33
CA ASP A 25 -5.71 -1.80 -6.40
C ASP A 25 -4.68 -2.91 -6.12
N GLY A 26 -4.39 -3.72 -7.11
CA GLY A 26 -3.35 -4.75 -7.01
C GLY A 26 -1.95 -4.16 -6.86
N PHE A 27 -1.00 -4.97 -6.40
CA PHE A 27 0.39 -4.57 -6.16
C PHE A 27 1.15 -4.19 -7.44
N LEU A 28 0.75 -4.75 -8.59
CA LEU A 28 1.14 -4.31 -9.92
C LEU A 28 -0.12 -3.82 -10.62
N ARG A 29 -0.36 -2.51 -10.59
CA ARG A 29 -1.66 -1.96 -10.95
C ARG A 29 -1.78 -1.63 -12.44
N SER A 30 -0.87 -0.80 -12.95
CA SER A 30 -1.05 -0.20 -14.28
C SER A 30 0.23 0.45 -14.80
N ALA A 31 0.20 0.91 -16.04
CA ALA A 31 1.14 1.90 -16.56
C ALA A 31 0.45 3.27 -16.51
N GLY A 32 0.62 3.99 -15.42
CA GLY A 32 -0.01 5.28 -15.12
C GLY A 32 -0.77 5.30 -13.80
N LEU A 33 -1.10 6.50 -13.32
CA LEU A 33 -1.68 6.74 -12.00
C LEU A 33 -3.20 6.52 -11.98
N GLY A 34 -3.71 5.96 -10.86
CA GLY A 34 -5.13 5.77 -10.64
C GLY A 34 -5.93 7.07 -10.59
N ALA A 35 -5.35 8.12 -9.99
CA ALA A 35 -5.96 9.44 -9.97
C ALA A 35 -6.13 10.06 -11.38
N GLY A 36 -5.38 9.60 -12.37
CA GLY A 36 -5.56 9.91 -13.79
C GLY A 36 -6.56 9.01 -14.51
N LEU A 37 -7.40 8.26 -13.77
CA LEU A 37 -8.40 7.32 -14.30
C LEU A 37 -7.82 6.18 -15.16
N VAL A 38 -6.54 5.86 -14.99
CA VAL A 38 -5.94 4.71 -15.67
C VAL A 38 -6.51 3.41 -15.09
N ARG A 39 -7.01 2.55 -15.99
CA ARG A 39 -7.64 1.28 -15.60
C ARG A 39 -6.64 0.36 -14.87
N PRO A 40 -7.02 -0.22 -13.72
CA PRO A 40 -6.20 -1.22 -13.06
C PRO A 40 -6.19 -2.54 -13.85
N LEU A 41 -5.04 -3.20 -13.87
CA LEU A 41 -4.84 -4.52 -14.48
C LEU A 41 -4.92 -5.64 -13.44
N SER A 42 -4.80 -5.31 -12.17
CA SER A 42 -4.92 -6.26 -11.06
C SER A 42 -5.63 -5.65 -9.87
N TRP A 43 -6.29 -6.50 -9.10
CA TRP A 43 -7.09 -6.14 -7.94
C TRP A 43 -6.79 -7.07 -6.79
N VAL A 44 -6.80 -6.54 -5.58
CA VAL A 44 -6.88 -7.32 -4.34
C VAL A 44 -8.35 -7.41 -3.98
N VAL A 45 -8.83 -8.63 -3.76
CA VAL A 45 -10.21 -8.93 -3.36
C VAL A 45 -10.16 -9.62 -2.01
N ASP A 46 -10.82 -9.05 -1.00
CA ASP A 46 -10.80 -9.57 0.36
C ASP A 46 -12.21 -9.61 0.95
N SER A 47 -12.65 -10.80 1.36
CA SER A 47 -13.93 -11.03 2.02
C SER A 47 -13.84 -11.12 3.55
N VAL A 48 -12.63 -11.01 4.11
CA VAL A 48 -12.34 -11.08 5.55
C VAL A 48 -12.10 -9.69 6.11
N GLY A 49 -11.13 -8.98 5.53
CA GLY A 49 -10.73 -7.63 5.89
C GLY A 49 -10.18 -6.90 4.67
N ILE A 50 -9.14 -6.14 4.86
CA ILE A 50 -8.29 -5.61 3.79
C ILE A 50 -6.92 -5.30 4.40
N TYR A 51 -5.83 -5.57 3.68
CA TYR A 51 -4.47 -5.57 4.19
C TYR A 51 -3.99 -4.22 4.79
N TYR A 52 -4.60 -3.11 4.46
CA TYR A 52 -4.26 -1.81 5.01
C TYR A 52 -5.06 -1.42 6.27
N ASP A 53 -6.08 -2.19 6.66
CA ASP A 53 -6.89 -1.93 7.87
C ASP A 53 -6.38 -2.77 9.05
N ALA A 54 -5.54 -2.17 9.88
CA ALA A 54 -4.94 -2.84 11.05
C ALA A 54 -5.92 -3.16 12.20
N ARG A 55 -7.19 -2.76 12.09
CA ARG A 55 -8.20 -3.02 13.13
C ARG A 55 -8.76 -4.44 13.10
N ARG A 56 -8.55 -5.16 12.00
CA ARG A 56 -9.00 -6.54 11.82
C ARG A 56 -8.05 -7.31 10.91
N GLU A 57 -8.05 -8.62 11.05
CA GLU A 57 -7.29 -9.49 10.16
C GLU A 57 -7.81 -9.42 8.72
N SER A 58 -6.90 -9.43 7.77
CA SER A 58 -7.17 -9.56 6.34
C SER A 58 -6.99 -11.01 5.85
N ALA A 59 -7.56 -11.32 4.69
CA ALA A 59 -7.30 -12.61 4.04
C ALA A 59 -5.82 -12.79 3.69
N LEU A 60 -5.12 -11.69 3.35
CA LEU A 60 -3.68 -11.74 3.08
C LEU A 60 -2.89 -12.12 4.34
N GLU A 61 -3.16 -11.48 5.48
CA GLU A 61 -2.48 -11.83 6.76
C GLU A 61 -2.73 -13.27 7.16
N ARG A 62 -3.97 -13.75 7.04
CA ARG A 62 -4.30 -15.14 7.30
C ARG A 62 -3.54 -16.09 6.38
N MET A 63 -3.49 -15.79 5.09
CA MET A 63 -2.77 -16.59 4.10
C MET A 63 -1.25 -16.65 4.41
N LEU A 64 -0.66 -15.52 4.80
CA LEU A 64 0.76 -15.46 5.15
C LEU A 64 1.08 -16.20 6.46
N ARG A 65 0.16 -16.21 7.43
CA ARG A 65 0.35 -16.89 8.71
C ARG A 65 0.12 -18.41 8.63
N GLU A 66 -0.89 -18.84 7.89
CA GLU A 66 -1.39 -20.22 7.90
C GLU A 66 -1.09 -20.97 6.58
N GLY A 67 -0.68 -20.24 5.55
CA GLY A 67 -0.47 -20.80 4.23
C GLY A 67 0.69 -21.78 4.17
N VAL A 68 0.42 -22.95 3.63
CA VAL A 68 1.44 -23.92 3.22
C VAL A 68 1.64 -23.77 1.71
N PHE A 69 2.84 -23.39 1.32
CA PHE A 69 3.15 -23.14 -0.08
C PHE A 69 3.95 -24.29 -0.66
N SER A 70 3.49 -24.86 -1.78
CA SER A 70 4.23 -25.90 -2.49
C SER A 70 5.53 -25.36 -3.09
N ASP A 71 6.53 -26.23 -3.29
CA ASP A 71 7.80 -25.85 -3.93
C ASP A 71 7.57 -25.25 -5.33
N GLU A 72 6.58 -25.75 -6.07
CA GLU A 72 6.21 -25.20 -7.38
C GLU A 72 5.74 -23.75 -7.27
N LEU A 73 4.88 -23.44 -6.29
CA LEU A 73 4.39 -22.08 -6.06
C LEU A 73 5.52 -21.15 -5.62
N VAL A 74 6.41 -21.62 -4.74
CA VAL A 74 7.60 -20.86 -4.32
C VAL A 74 8.53 -20.59 -5.50
N TYR A 75 8.77 -21.59 -6.35
CA TYR A 75 9.56 -21.43 -7.57
C TYR A 75 8.94 -20.41 -8.54
N ARG A 76 7.62 -20.49 -8.76
CA ARG A 76 6.89 -19.53 -9.56
C ARG A 76 7.00 -18.11 -9.00
N ALA A 77 6.88 -17.94 -7.68
CA ALA A 77 7.01 -16.64 -7.01
C ALA A 77 8.43 -16.06 -7.22
N ARG A 78 9.48 -16.85 -7.07
CA ARG A 78 10.87 -16.42 -7.34
C ARG A 78 11.04 -15.94 -8.78
N ARG A 79 10.58 -16.70 -9.75
CA ARG A 79 10.63 -16.27 -11.17
C ARG A 79 9.86 -14.97 -11.42
N LEU A 80 8.73 -14.78 -10.74
CA LEU A 80 7.97 -13.53 -10.86
C LEU A 80 8.75 -12.35 -10.27
N ILE A 81 9.40 -12.52 -9.11
CA ILE A 81 10.27 -11.51 -8.51
C ILE A 81 11.40 -11.12 -9.47
N ASP A 82 12.10 -12.12 -10.04
CA ASP A 82 13.19 -11.87 -10.99
C ASP A 82 12.71 -11.07 -12.21
N ARG A 83 11.51 -11.36 -12.72
CA ARG A 83 10.92 -10.62 -13.84
C ARG A 83 10.53 -9.18 -13.44
N ILE A 84 9.95 -8.99 -12.27
CA ILE A 84 9.58 -7.66 -11.76
C ILE A 84 10.84 -6.80 -11.64
N ILE A 85 11.90 -7.35 -11.06
CA ILE A 85 13.18 -6.65 -10.90
C ILE A 85 13.84 -6.39 -12.26
N GLY A 86 13.94 -7.41 -13.11
CA GLY A 86 14.61 -7.31 -14.41
C GLY A 86 13.92 -6.38 -15.41
N LEU A 87 12.64 -6.07 -15.19
CA LEU A 87 11.85 -5.15 -16.01
C LEU A 87 11.58 -3.80 -15.32
N ASP A 88 12.18 -3.55 -14.14
CA ASP A 88 11.97 -2.34 -13.33
C ASP A 88 10.47 -2.01 -13.09
N LEU A 89 9.66 -3.06 -12.90
CA LEU A 89 8.22 -2.89 -12.71
C LEU A 89 7.91 -2.34 -11.32
N THR A 90 7.03 -1.35 -11.28
CA THR A 90 6.48 -0.77 -10.05
C THR A 90 4.95 -0.85 -10.05
N LYS A 91 4.30 -0.45 -8.96
CA LYS A 91 2.83 -0.47 -8.88
C LYS A 91 2.16 0.29 -10.03
N TYR A 92 2.72 1.43 -10.43
CA TYR A 92 2.13 2.32 -11.44
C TYR A 92 2.97 2.47 -12.70
N ASN A 93 4.21 1.99 -12.71
CA ASN A 93 5.14 2.10 -13.83
C ASN A 93 5.27 3.53 -14.37
N VAL A 94 5.40 4.50 -13.45
CA VAL A 94 5.58 5.91 -13.75
C VAL A 94 6.92 6.39 -13.23
N GLY A 95 7.48 7.43 -13.90
CA GLY A 95 8.75 8.03 -13.54
C GLY A 95 9.91 7.40 -14.30
N THR A 96 10.91 8.23 -14.61
CA THR A 96 12.12 7.86 -15.36
C THR A 96 13.37 8.30 -14.62
N GLY A 97 13.23 8.79 -13.38
CA GLY A 97 14.32 9.35 -12.61
C GLY A 97 15.18 8.30 -11.92
N GLU A 98 16.49 8.40 -12.10
CA GLU A 98 17.43 7.66 -11.27
C GLU A 98 17.67 8.42 -9.96
N TRP A 99 17.58 7.68 -8.85
CA TRP A 99 18.04 8.22 -7.58
C TRP A 99 19.50 7.86 -7.34
N ARG A 100 20.34 8.88 -7.09
CA ARG A 100 21.76 8.67 -6.79
C ARG A 100 22.03 8.96 -5.32
N ARG A 101 22.73 8.04 -4.67
CA ARG A 101 23.20 8.22 -3.30
C ARG A 101 24.31 9.28 -3.28
N SER A 102 24.01 10.48 -2.74
CA SER A 102 24.99 11.58 -2.69
C SER A 102 25.84 11.59 -1.42
N ALA A 103 25.45 10.89 -0.37
CA ALA A 103 26.12 10.90 0.93
C ALA A 103 26.88 9.58 1.17
N ALA A 104 28.12 9.48 0.70
CA ALA A 104 28.99 8.36 1.01
C ALA A 104 29.19 8.21 2.53
N GLY A 105 29.08 6.98 3.04
CA GLY A 105 29.34 6.68 4.45
C GLY A 105 28.23 7.02 5.44
N LYS A 106 27.15 7.71 5.04
CA LYS A 106 26.00 7.96 5.93
C LYS A 106 24.93 6.88 5.81
N GLU A 107 24.27 6.59 6.92
CA GLU A 107 23.02 5.82 6.92
C GLU A 107 21.99 6.58 6.05
N VAL A 108 21.28 5.85 5.18
CA VAL A 108 20.19 6.42 4.38
C VAL A 108 18.88 5.84 4.87
N VAL A 109 17.94 6.70 5.23
CA VAL A 109 16.59 6.31 5.63
C VAL A 109 15.60 6.83 4.59
N LEU A 110 14.97 5.90 3.86
CA LEU A 110 13.89 6.23 2.94
C LEU A 110 12.57 6.35 3.72
N VAL A 111 11.93 7.50 3.62
CA VAL A 111 10.60 7.76 4.17
C VAL A 111 9.61 7.83 3.02
N VAL A 112 8.70 6.88 2.97
CA VAL A 112 7.69 6.80 1.92
C VAL A 112 6.42 7.51 2.38
N GLY A 113 6.06 8.59 1.67
CA GLY A 113 4.85 9.35 1.92
C GLY A 113 3.61 8.68 1.33
N GLN A 114 2.46 9.06 1.90
CA GLN A 114 1.13 8.65 1.45
C GLN A 114 0.27 9.86 1.14
N VAL A 115 -0.86 9.64 0.46
CA VAL A 115 -1.95 10.63 0.38
C VAL A 115 -2.57 10.76 1.77
N GLU A 116 -2.62 11.96 2.36
CA GLU A 116 -3.03 12.13 3.76
C GLU A 116 -4.51 11.80 4.02
N SER A 117 -5.34 11.84 2.99
CA SER A 117 -6.75 11.40 3.05
C SER A 117 -6.95 9.91 2.76
N ASP A 118 -5.87 9.15 2.59
CA ASP A 118 -5.97 7.72 2.26
C ASP A 118 -6.41 6.89 3.47
N ALA A 119 -7.28 5.91 3.21
CA ALA A 119 -7.78 4.98 4.21
C ALA A 119 -6.67 4.18 4.91
N SER A 120 -5.53 3.95 4.23
CA SER A 120 -4.37 3.28 4.81
C SER A 120 -3.74 4.07 5.96
N LEU A 121 -3.76 5.41 5.92
CA LEU A 121 -3.33 6.24 7.06
C LEU A 121 -4.38 6.24 8.18
N ALA A 122 -5.66 6.30 7.82
CA ALA A 122 -6.74 6.34 8.80
C ALA A 122 -6.84 5.04 9.60
N PHE A 123 -6.66 3.89 8.95
CA PHE A 123 -6.91 2.57 9.51
C PHE A 123 -5.67 1.72 9.70
N GLY A 124 -4.62 1.95 8.91
CA GLY A 124 -3.38 1.17 8.96
C GLY A 124 -2.30 1.78 9.85
N SER A 125 -2.40 3.06 10.23
CA SER A 125 -1.42 3.72 11.07
C SER A 125 -2.05 4.23 12.38
N PRO A 126 -1.90 3.49 13.49
CA PRO A 126 -2.54 3.87 14.76
C PRO A 126 -1.92 5.10 15.42
N THR A 127 -0.64 5.38 15.17
CA THR A 127 0.12 6.39 15.91
C THR A 127 0.65 7.55 15.08
N VAL A 128 0.89 7.36 13.78
CA VAL A 128 1.40 8.39 12.87
C VAL A 128 0.33 8.74 11.86
N ARG A 129 -0.14 9.98 11.86
CA ARG A 129 -1.33 10.40 11.08
C ARG A 129 -1.00 11.34 9.92
N SER A 130 0.26 11.77 9.79
CA SER A 130 0.66 12.63 8.68
C SER A 130 2.09 12.33 8.21
N ASN A 131 2.37 12.68 6.97
CA ASN A 131 3.70 12.56 6.38
C ASN A 131 4.74 13.38 7.15
N LEU A 132 4.38 14.59 7.57
CA LEU A 132 5.27 15.46 8.33
C LEU A 132 5.63 14.87 9.69
N GLU A 133 4.65 14.29 10.40
CA GLU A 133 4.90 13.60 11.66
C GLU A 133 5.86 12.42 11.48
N LEU A 134 5.68 11.62 10.42
CA LEU A 134 6.55 10.51 10.10
C LEU A 134 8.00 10.99 9.90
N VAL A 135 8.20 12.02 9.08
CA VAL A 135 9.54 12.59 8.83
C VAL A 135 10.17 13.10 10.13
N ARG A 136 9.41 13.79 10.99
CA ARG A 136 9.89 14.28 12.30
C ARG A 136 10.31 13.15 13.21
N ARG A 137 9.53 12.10 13.31
CA ARG A 137 9.85 10.91 14.12
C ARG A 137 11.11 10.21 13.61
N VAL A 138 11.22 10.00 12.30
CA VAL A 138 12.42 9.41 11.70
C VAL A 138 13.65 10.27 11.98
N ARG A 139 13.56 11.59 11.82
CA ARG A 139 14.66 12.50 12.13
C ARG A 139 15.07 12.45 13.61
N ALA A 140 14.10 12.37 14.52
CA ALA A 140 14.38 12.25 15.95
C ALA A 140 15.06 10.92 16.30
N MET A 141 14.65 9.82 15.67
CA MET A 141 15.24 8.49 15.89
C MET A 141 16.60 8.29 15.20
N ARG A 142 16.87 9.03 14.14
CA ARG A 142 18.08 8.95 13.29
C ARG A 142 18.65 10.34 13.00
N PRO A 143 19.19 11.03 14.02
CA PRO A 143 19.59 12.45 13.88
C PRO A 143 20.70 12.69 12.84
N SER A 144 21.61 11.73 12.65
CA SER A 144 22.73 11.82 11.70
C SER A 144 22.47 11.19 10.35
N ALA A 145 21.35 10.49 10.18
CA ALA A 145 21.02 9.83 8.92
C ALA A 145 20.68 10.83 7.81
N TRP A 146 20.94 10.42 6.57
CA TRP A 146 20.41 11.11 5.41
C TRP A 146 18.99 10.63 5.13
N VAL A 147 18.02 11.46 5.48
CA VAL A 147 16.59 11.15 5.29
C VAL A 147 16.20 11.57 3.88
N VAL A 148 15.72 10.61 3.11
CA VAL A 148 15.17 10.79 1.76
C VAL A 148 13.67 10.63 1.83
N TYR A 149 12.92 11.68 1.55
CA TYR A 149 11.47 11.63 1.49
C TYR A 149 11.00 11.38 0.05
N LYS A 150 10.23 10.32 -0.14
CA LYS A 150 9.58 9.99 -1.42
C LYS A 150 8.09 10.26 -1.29
N PRO A 151 7.53 11.31 -1.91
CA PRO A 151 6.09 11.57 -1.88
C PRO A 151 5.32 10.46 -2.60
N HIS A 152 4.02 10.33 -2.27
CA HIS A 152 3.15 9.46 -3.05
C HIS A 152 3.09 9.93 -4.51
N PRO A 153 3.06 9.04 -5.51
CA PRO A 153 3.07 9.42 -6.92
C PRO A 153 1.95 10.40 -7.31
N ASP A 154 0.73 10.22 -6.78
CA ASP A 154 -0.40 11.13 -7.03
C ASP A 154 -0.15 12.53 -6.43
N VAL A 155 0.55 12.61 -5.30
CA VAL A 155 0.95 13.88 -4.68
C VAL A 155 2.05 14.55 -5.51
N ALA A 156 3.04 13.78 -5.94
CA ALA A 156 4.13 14.28 -6.80
C ALA A 156 3.61 14.79 -8.15
N ALA A 157 2.54 14.18 -8.68
CA ALA A 157 1.87 14.60 -9.90
C ALA A 157 0.87 15.77 -9.70
N GLY A 158 0.67 16.24 -8.47
CA GLY A 158 -0.30 17.30 -8.15
C GLY A 158 -1.77 16.88 -8.24
N LEU A 159 -2.05 15.58 -8.36
CA LEU A 159 -3.41 15.04 -8.49
C LEU A 159 -4.10 14.84 -7.14
N ARG A 160 -3.33 14.80 -6.05
CA ARG A 160 -3.79 14.65 -4.67
C ARG A 160 -2.94 15.48 -3.70
N ARG A 161 -3.45 15.66 -2.47
CA ARG A 161 -2.73 16.36 -1.39
C ARG A 161 -2.42 15.42 -0.23
#